data_8a7d06a49547b758f97d62d481dc3e4a
#
_entry.id   8a7d06a49547b758f97d62d481dc3e4a
#
_cell.length_a   1.000
_cell.length_b   1.000
_cell.length_c   1.000
_cell.angle_alpha   90.00
_cell.angle_beta   90.00
_cell.angle_gamma   90.00
#
_symmetry.space_group_name_H-M   'P 1'
#
loop_
_entity.id
_entity.type
_entity.pdbx_description
1 polymer ?
#
loop_
_entity_poly.entity_id
_entity_poly.type
_entity_poly.pdbx_seq_one_letter_code
_entity_poly.pdbx_strand_id
1 'polypeptide(L)'
;MERTVKYNCIESLKKNGDPIIIVAAVREAEAIAYACKDLGINVSAFCDTEKRKTFDKFCDLEVLHTPNLKERFPKARFILASQHIQDVSDQLTGMNYSEFYSALELLENFDVSKHKYYISQSYMESRVSVYKKTHSMYFDEDKIYMRSLDVMITTRCSLKC
;
A
#
# COMPACT_ATOMS: atom_id res chain seq x y z
N MET A 1 6.42 -21.10 -3.19
CA MET A 1 6.39 -19.96 -4.14
C MET A 1 7.11 -18.80 -3.49
N GLU A 2 8.20 -18.33 -4.07
CA GLU A 2 8.98 -17.24 -3.49
C GLU A 2 8.14 -15.96 -3.56
N ARG A 3 7.90 -15.35 -2.39
CA ARG A 3 7.12 -14.11 -2.32
C ARG A 3 7.98 -12.95 -2.81
N THR A 4 7.47 -12.21 -3.78
CA THR A 4 8.16 -11.06 -4.37
C THR A 4 8.19 -9.84 -3.44
N VAL A 5 7.26 -9.76 -2.47
CA VAL A 5 7.17 -8.66 -1.52
C VAL A 5 7.98 -8.94 -0.27
N LYS A 6 8.83 -8.00 0.12
CA LYS A 6 9.72 -8.11 1.29
C LYS A 6 9.04 -7.53 2.54
N TYR A 7 9.19 -8.23 3.68
CA TYR A 7 8.71 -7.77 4.98
C TYR A 7 9.60 -6.66 5.55
N ASN A 8 10.91 -6.94 5.65
CA ASN A 8 11.90 -6.01 6.20
C ASN A 8 12.26 -4.96 5.15
N CYS A 9 11.96 -3.71 5.44
CA CYS A 9 12.07 -2.63 4.48
C CYS A 9 12.92 -1.44 4.96
N ILE A 10 12.97 -1.14 6.25
CA ILE A 10 13.58 0.09 6.78
C ILE A 10 15.03 0.25 6.33
N GLU A 11 15.87 -0.78 6.54
CA GLU A 11 17.28 -0.75 6.14
C GLU A 11 17.46 -0.56 4.63
N SER A 12 16.62 -1.24 3.82
CA SER A 12 16.66 -1.13 2.37
C SER A 12 16.19 0.23 1.88
N LEU A 13 15.15 0.79 2.50
CA LEU A 13 14.56 2.08 2.10
C LEU A 13 15.44 3.26 2.52
N LYS A 14 16.20 3.15 3.61
CA LYS A 14 17.15 4.19 4.06
C LYS A 14 18.42 4.29 3.20
N LYS A 15 18.77 3.21 2.49
CA LYS A 15 19.91 3.24 1.58
C LYS A 15 19.65 4.17 0.41
N ASN A 16 20.70 4.91 -0.02
CA ASN A 16 20.65 5.63 -1.28
C ASN A 16 20.40 4.65 -2.43
N GLY A 17 19.52 5.01 -3.32
CA GLY A 17 19.13 4.14 -4.43
C GLY A 17 18.00 4.73 -5.26
N ASP A 18 17.29 3.85 -5.95
CA ASP A 18 16.17 4.23 -6.81
C ASP A 18 15.05 4.94 -6.00
N PRO A 19 14.28 5.83 -6.61
CA PRO A 19 13.15 6.53 -5.99
C PRO A 19 12.18 5.58 -5.28
N ILE A 20 11.59 6.05 -4.17
CA ILE A 20 10.61 5.29 -3.40
C ILE A 20 9.21 5.80 -3.73
N ILE A 21 8.34 4.90 -4.16
CA ILE A 21 6.95 5.17 -4.53
C ILE A 21 6.02 4.39 -3.61
N ILE A 22 5.02 5.05 -3.05
CA ILE A 22 3.94 4.37 -2.32
C ILE A 22 2.83 4.03 -3.32
N VAL A 23 2.47 2.76 -3.40
CA VAL A 23 1.45 2.26 -4.32
C VAL A 23 0.13 2.07 -3.64
N ALA A 24 -0.86 2.58 -4.26
CA ALA A 24 -2.24 2.92 -3.97
C ALA A 24 -2.35 4.19 -3.09
N ALA A 25 -3.07 5.18 -3.63
CA ALA A 25 -3.43 6.40 -2.92
C ALA A 25 -4.69 6.16 -2.06
N VAL A 26 -4.58 5.22 -1.12
CA VAL A 26 -5.62 4.86 -0.15
C VAL A 26 -5.42 5.59 1.17
N ARG A 27 -6.38 5.53 2.10
CA ARG A 27 -6.32 6.30 3.35
C ARG A 27 -5.13 5.94 4.22
N GLU A 28 -4.82 4.66 4.40
CA GLU A 28 -3.67 4.18 5.18
C GLU A 28 -2.31 4.56 4.56
N ALA A 29 -2.26 4.90 3.27
CA ALA A 29 -1.06 5.39 2.62
C ALA A 29 -0.56 6.72 3.23
N GLU A 30 -1.45 7.54 3.76
CA GLU A 30 -1.11 8.76 4.50
C GLU A 30 -0.30 8.42 5.76
N ALA A 31 -0.73 7.44 6.55
CA ALA A 31 0.01 6.98 7.72
C ALA A 31 1.37 6.38 7.34
N ILE A 32 1.45 5.63 6.25
CA ILE A 32 2.71 5.08 5.72
C ILE A 32 3.68 6.21 5.33
N ALA A 33 3.18 7.25 4.66
CA ALA A 33 4.00 8.41 4.29
C ALA A 33 4.55 9.14 5.53
N TYR A 34 3.75 9.32 6.57
CA TYR A 34 4.22 9.90 7.84
C TYR A 34 5.23 8.99 8.55
N ALA A 35 5.02 7.67 8.57
CA ALA A 35 5.98 6.73 9.12
C ALA A 35 7.34 6.79 8.40
N CYS A 36 7.33 6.88 7.06
CA CYS A 36 8.54 7.12 6.27
C CYS A 36 9.23 8.42 6.67
N LYS A 37 8.47 9.52 6.76
CA LYS A 37 8.98 10.84 7.15
C LYS A 37 9.64 10.82 8.53
N ASP A 38 8.98 10.21 9.52
CA ASP A 38 9.50 10.11 10.90
C ASP A 38 10.81 9.31 10.97
N LEU A 39 10.99 8.34 10.07
CA LEU A 39 12.19 7.53 9.95
C LEU A 39 13.26 8.14 9.03
N GLY A 40 13.02 9.31 8.45
CA GLY A 40 13.94 9.96 7.52
C GLY A 40 14.01 9.27 6.14
N ILE A 41 12.97 8.52 5.76
CA ILE A 41 12.85 7.87 4.45
C ILE A 41 12.16 8.84 3.50
N ASN A 42 12.84 9.19 2.40
CA ASN A 42 12.32 10.14 1.42
C ASN A 42 11.45 9.44 0.37
N VAL A 43 10.16 9.66 0.42
CA VAL A 43 9.19 9.17 -0.58
C VAL A 43 9.11 10.18 -1.73
N SER A 44 9.22 9.71 -2.96
CA SER A 44 9.22 10.56 -4.16
C SER A 44 7.83 10.88 -4.69
N ALA A 45 6.92 9.92 -4.64
CA ALA A 45 5.54 10.08 -5.14
C ALA A 45 4.63 8.96 -4.63
N PHE A 46 3.33 9.13 -4.86
CA PHE A 46 2.35 8.05 -4.86
C PHE A 46 2.06 7.60 -6.29
N CYS A 47 1.53 6.39 -6.46
CA CYS A 47 0.87 6.01 -7.70
C CYS A 47 -0.42 5.24 -7.44
N ASP A 48 -1.36 5.35 -8.38
CA ASP A 48 -2.64 4.64 -8.32
C ASP A 48 -3.10 4.23 -9.73
N THR A 49 -3.80 3.11 -9.83
CA THR A 49 -4.38 2.64 -11.09
C THR A 49 -5.65 3.42 -11.47
N GLU A 50 -6.34 3.99 -10.49
CA GLU A 50 -7.52 4.80 -10.72
C GLU A 50 -7.14 6.22 -11.14
N LYS A 51 -7.32 6.56 -12.41
CA LYS A 51 -7.02 7.89 -12.95
C LYS A 51 -7.67 9.02 -12.17
N ARG A 52 -8.88 8.81 -11.64
CA ARG A 52 -9.58 9.81 -10.81
C ARG A 52 -8.86 10.17 -9.51
N LYS A 53 -7.92 9.32 -9.04
CA LYS A 53 -7.10 9.59 -7.85
C LYS A 53 -5.80 10.31 -8.17
N THR A 54 -5.47 10.47 -9.45
CA THR A 54 -4.28 11.22 -9.89
C THR A 54 -4.61 12.71 -9.90
N PHE A 55 -4.62 13.31 -8.72
CA PHE A 55 -4.73 14.74 -8.52
C PHE A 55 -3.35 15.32 -8.17
N ASP A 56 -3.23 16.63 -8.14
CA ASP A 56 -1.95 17.31 -8.04
C ASP A 56 -1.12 16.85 -6.85
N LYS A 57 -1.75 16.65 -5.67
CA LYS A 57 -1.04 16.25 -4.47
C LYS A 57 -1.88 15.40 -3.52
N PHE A 58 -1.20 14.43 -2.90
CA PHE A 58 -1.64 13.69 -1.73
C PHE A 58 -0.50 13.69 -0.71
N CYS A 59 -0.74 14.12 0.53
CA CYS A 59 0.34 14.32 1.53
C CYS A 59 1.51 15.15 0.98
N ASP A 60 1.22 16.22 0.24
CA ASP A 60 2.20 17.09 -0.44
C ASP A 60 3.06 16.41 -1.52
N LEU A 61 2.78 15.17 -1.87
CA LEU A 61 3.42 14.43 -2.94
C LEU A 61 2.48 14.25 -4.13
N GLU A 62 3.04 14.22 -5.34
CA GLU A 62 2.25 13.95 -6.54
C GLU A 62 1.69 12.53 -6.54
N VAL A 63 0.53 12.33 -7.15
CA VAL A 63 -0.07 11.03 -7.39
C VAL A 63 -0.04 10.73 -8.88
N LEU A 64 0.77 9.77 -9.28
CA LEU A 64 0.92 9.35 -10.67
C LEU A 64 -0.11 8.29 -11.05
N HIS A 65 -0.58 8.36 -12.29
CA HIS A 65 -1.34 7.26 -12.86
C HIS A 65 -0.39 6.10 -13.20
N THR A 66 -0.64 4.91 -12.67
CA THR A 66 0.28 3.76 -12.78
C THR A 66 0.79 3.48 -14.20
N PRO A 67 -0.02 3.56 -15.28
CA PRO A 67 0.49 3.40 -16.64
C PRO A 67 1.61 4.36 -17.04
N ASN A 68 1.65 5.56 -16.46
CA ASN A 68 2.65 6.58 -16.77
C ASN A 68 3.91 6.46 -15.91
N LEU A 69 3.91 5.50 -14.97
CA LEU A 69 4.97 5.36 -13.97
C LEU A 69 6.35 5.12 -14.59
N LYS A 70 6.41 4.29 -15.66
CA LYS A 70 7.66 3.91 -16.32
C LYS A 70 8.36 5.07 -17.02
N GLU A 71 7.59 6.01 -17.53
CA GLU A 71 8.10 7.23 -18.17
C GLU A 71 8.79 8.14 -17.13
N ARG A 72 8.17 8.30 -15.97
CA ARG A 72 8.64 9.18 -14.91
C ARG A 72 9.73 8.54 -14.05
N PHE A 73 9.55 7.26 -13.72
CA PHE A 73 10.43 6.48 -12.86
C PHE A 73 10.76 5.13 -13.50
N PRO A 74 11.73 5.07 -14.43
CA PRO A 74 12.11 3.83 -15.11
C PRO A 74 12.61 2.74 -14.14
N LYS A 75 13.13 3.14 -12.99
CA LYS A 75 13.46 2.30 -11.85
C LYS A 75 12.86 2.91 -10.59
N ALA A 76 12.32 2.07 -9.71
CA ALA A 76 11.78 2.50 -8.42
C ALA A 76 11.72 1.34 -7.43
N ARG A 77 11.64 1.68 -6.14
CA ARG A 77 11.33 0.81 -5.02
C ARG A 77 9.92 1.13 -4.55
N PHE A 78 9.11 0.11 -4.29
CA PHE A 78 7.70 0.29 -4.03
C PHE A 78 7.31 -0.13 -2.62
N ILE A 79 6.60 0.73 -1.89
CA ILE A 79 5.91 0.39 -0.66
C ILE A 79 4.45 0.17 -1.01
N LEU A 80 3.94 -1.04 -0.77
CA LEU A 80 2.57 -1.41 -1.11
C LEU A 80 1.61 -0.99 0.01
N ALA A 81 0.79 0.03 -0.23
CA ALA A 81 -0.27 0.47 0.68
C ALA A 81 -1.59 -0.29 0.47
N SER A 82 -1.73 -0.97 -0.67
CA SER A 82 -2.92 -1.74 -1.00
C SER A 82 -3.03 -3.02 -0.17
N GLN A 83 -4.27 -3.40 0.16
CA GLN A 83 -4.58 -4.71 0.71
C GLN A 83 -4.55 -5.83 -0.35
N HIS A 84 -4.55 -5.49 -1.64
CA HIS A 84 -4.38 -6.40 -2.79
C HIS A 84 -2.89 -6.60 -3.11
N ILE A 85 -2.16 -7.16 -2.16
CA ILE A 85 -0.69 -7.24 -2.20
C ILE A 85 -0.21 -7.97 -3.45
N GLN A 86 -0.77 -9.15 -3.72
CA GLN A 86 -0.36 -9.98 -4.85
C GLN A 86 -0.70 -9.33 -6.18
N ASP A 87 -1.95 -8.87 -6.35
CA ASP A 87 -2.40 -8.27 -7.61
C ASP A 87 -1.55 -7.04 -7.98
N VAL A 88 -1.22 -6.20 -6.98
CA VAL A 88 -0.40 -5.00 -7.19
C VAL A 88 1.05 -5.38 -7.52
N SER A 89 1.64 -6.34 -6.80
CA SER A 89 3.00 -6.78 -7.09
C SER A 89 3.11 -7.44 -8.46
N ASP A 90 2.12 -8.23 -8.87
CA ASP A 90 2.07 -8.86 -10.20
C ASP A 90 1.94 -7.82 -11.30
N GLN A 91 1.08 -6.81 -11.11
CA GLN A 91 0.95 -5.70 -12.05
C GLN A 91 2.29 -4.96 -12.24
N LEU A 92 2.97 -4.62 -11.16
CA LEU A 92 4.25 -3.91 -11.22
C LEU A 92 5.36 -4.80 -11.80
N THR A 93 5.34 -6.10 -11.51
CA THR A 93 6.26 -7.08 -12.12
C THR A 93 6.05 -7.15 -13.63
N GLY A 94 4.80 -7.12 -14.10
CA GLY A 94 4.47 -7.02 -15.52
C GLY A 94 4.99 -5.74 -16.19
N MET A 95 5.24 -4.69 -15.40
CA MET A 95 5.89 -3.46 -15.84
C MET A 95 7.42 -3.49 -15.70
N ASN A 96 8.03 -4.65 -15.43
CA ASN A 96 9.47 -4.85 -15.19
C ASN A 96 10.02 -4.09 -13.98
N TYR A 97 9.28 -4.08 -12.87
CA TYR A 97 9.79 -3.69 -11.56
C TYR A 97 9.99 -4.93 -10.69
N SER A 98 10.87 -4.86 -9.69
CA SER A 98 11.26 -6.02 -8.87
C SER A 98 11.44 -5.72 -7.37
N GLU A 99 11.36 -4.47 -6.95
CA GLU A 99 11.62 -4.06 -5.57
C GLU A 99 10.33 -3.64 -4.86
N PHE A 100 9.70 -4.61 -4.16
CA PHE A 100 8.42 -4.42 -3.47
C PHE A 100 8.55 -4.66 -1.98
N TYR A 101 7.95 -3.80 -1.17
CA TYR A 101 8.01 -3.82 0.28
C TYR A 101 6.62 -3.66 0.91
N SER A 102 6.36 -4.42 1.98
CA SER A 102 5.26 -4.14 2.88
C SER A 102 5.64 -2.99 3.82
N ALA A 103 4.68 -2.20 4.26
CA ALA A 103 4.90 -1.18 5.28
C ALA A 103 4.77 -1.72 6.72
N LEU A 104 4.68 -3.04 6.93
CA LEU A 104 4.50 -3.61 8.27
C LEU A 104 5.58 -3.13 9.24
N GLU A 105 6.85 -3.28 8.87
CA GLU A 105 7.97 -2.86 9.71
C GLU A 105 7.95 -1.34 10.00
N LEU A 106 7.56 -0.51 9.02
CA LEU A 106 7.41 0.94 9.18
C LEU A 106 6.33 1.28 10.22
N LEU A 107 5.26 0.50 10.26
CA LEU A 107 4.10 0.75 11.10
C LEU A 107 4.16 0.06 12.48
N GLU A 108 5.14 -0.82 12.74
CA GLU A 108 5.24 -1.55 14.01
C GLU A 108 5.28 -0.61 15.23
N ASN A 109 6.14 0.39 15.17
CA ASN A 109 6.34 1.37 16.24
C ASN A 109 5.80 2.75 15.90
N PHE A 110 5.01 2.86 14.84
CA PHE A 110 4.42 4.13 14.40
C PHE A 110 3.24 4.51 15.27
N ASP A 111 3.30 5.70 15.84
CA ASP A 111 2.23 6.25 16.66
C ASP A 111 1.32 7.14 15.81
N VAL A 112 0.16 6.58 15.43
CA VAL A 112 -0.86 7.27 14.63
C VAL A 112 -1.30 8.59 15.29
N SER A 113 -1.31 8.67 16.62
CA SER A 113 -1.80 9.86 17.33
C SER A 113 -0.94 11.11 17.17
N LYS A 114 0.30 10.96 16.74
CA LYS A 114 1.26 12.08 16.58
C LYS A 114 1.02 12.93 15.34
N HIS A 115 0.18 12.49 14.44
CA HIS A 115 -0.05 13.16 13.16
C HIS A 115 -1.51 13.58 12.99
N LYS A 116 -1.73 14.60 12.16
CA LYS A 116 -3.05 15.00 11.70
C LYS A 116 -3.30 14.42 10.31
N TYR A 117 -4.44 13.78 10.16
CA TYR A 117 -4.85 13.14 8.91
C TYR A 117 -6.04 13.85 8.30
N TYR A 118 -6.25 13.61 7.01
CA TYR A 118 -7.46 14.07 6.33
C TYR A 118 -8.74 13.46 6.91
N ILE A 119 -8.64 12.24 7.45
CA ILE A 119 -9.73 11.53 8.15
C ILE A 119 -9.53 11.65 9.67
N SER A 120 -10.56 11.25 10.44
CA SER A 120 -10.43 11.23 11.91
C SER A 120 -9.33 10.26 12.37
N GLN A 121 -8.70 10.57 13.49
CA GLN A 121 -7.65 9.73 14.06
C GLN A 121 -8.14 8.30 14.30
N SER A 122 -9.31 8.13 14.93
CA SER A 122 -9.87 6.81 15.21
C SER A 122 -10.12 5.99 13.95
N TYR A 123 -10.52 6.63 12.85
CA TYR A 123 -10.67 5.95 11.57
C TYR A 123 -9.32 5.57 10.97
N MET A 124 -8.30 6.42 11.08
CA MET A 124 -6.95 6.07 10.64
C MET A 124 -6.36 4.91 11.45
N GLU A 125 -6.53 4.89 12.77
CA GLU A 125 -6.12 3.78 13.64
C GLU A 125 -6.77 2.45 13.18
N SER A 126 -8.06 2.49 12.88
CA SER A 126 -8.79 1.33 12.32
C SER A 126 -8.20 0.89 10.97
N ARG A 127 -7.93 1.82 10.06
CA ARG A 127 -7.34 1.51 8.74
C ARG A 127 -5.94 0.91 8.86
N VAL A 128 -5.09 1.46 9.71
CA VAL A 128 -3.74 0.94 9.98
C VAL A 128 -3.82 -0.46 10.62
N SER A 129 -4.76 -0.69 11.54
CA SER A 129 -5.00 -2.00 12.15
C SER A 129 -5.39 -3.05 11.10
N VAL A 130 -6.33 -2.72 10.21
CA VAL A 130 -6.74 -3.61 9.11
C VAL A 130 -5.56 -3.89 8.18
N TYR A 131 -4.78 -2.86 7.82
CA TYR A 131 -3.58 -3.01 7.02
C TYR A 131 -2.59 -4.00 7.64
N LYS A 132 -2.24 -3.77 8.92
CA LYS A 132 -1.31 -4.67 9.65
C LYS A 132 -1.80 -6.11 9.65
N LYS A 133 -3.08 -6.34 9.95
CA LYS A 133 -3.68 -7.67 9.94
C LYS A 133 -3.58 -8.34 8.56
N THR A 134 -3.99 -7.63 7.51
CA THR A 134 -4.02 -8.16 6.13
C THR A 134 -2.60 -8.48 5.65
N HIS A 135 -1.64 -7.58 5.85
CA HIS A 135 -0.26 -7.80 5.44
C HIS A 135 0.43 -8.89 6.28
N SER A 136 0.16 -8.98 7.58
CA SER A 136 0.68 -10.07 8.41
C SER A 136 0.19 -11.44 7.93
N MET A 137 -1.07 -11.55 7.53
CA MET A 137 -1.62 -12.79 6.96
C MET A 137 -0.95 -13.15 5.62
N TYR A 138 -0.56 -12.18 4.82
CA TYR A 138 0.16 -12.43 3.57
C TYR A 138 1.52 -13.08 3.82
N PHE A 139 2.20 -12.77 4.94
CA PHE A 139 3.49 -13.35 5.30
C PHE A 139 3.39 -14.64 6.13
N ASP A 140 2.20 -15.01 6.58
CA ASP A 140 1.96 -16.24 7.33
C ASP A 140 1.83 -17.41 6.34
N GLU A 141 2.83 -18.32 6.32
CA GLU A 141 2.87 -19.45 5.38
C GLU A 141 1.86 -20.56 5.71
N ASP A 142 1.44 -20.61 6.97
CA ASP A 142 0.51 -21.65 7.46
C ASP A 142 -0.96 -21.28 7.24
N LYS A 143 -1.24 -20.08 6.75
CA LYS A 143 -2.61 -19.59 6.56
C LYS A 143 -2.97 -19.41 5.09
N ILE A 144 -4.19 -19.86 4.76
CA ILE A 144 -4.81 -19.49 3.49
C ILE A 144 -5.22 -18.02 3.59
N TYR A 145 -4.61 -17.19 2.75
CA TYR A 145 -4.99 -15.79 2.64
C TYR A 145 -6.31 -15.67 1.89
N MET A 146 -7.38 -15.38 2.65
CA MET A 146 -8.68 -15.06 2.09
C MET A 146 -9.06 -13.65 2.53
N ARG A 147 -9.14 -12.74 1.57
CA ARG A 147 -9.46 -11.34 1.84
C ARG A 147 -10.95 -11.10 2.03
N SER A 148 -11.76 -11.68 1.17
CA SER A 148 -13.22 -11.62 1.23
C SER A 148 -13.81 -12.95 0.78
N LEU A 149 -14.98 -13.26 1.32
CA LEU A 149 -15.81 -14.37 0.91
C LEU A 149 -17.19 -13.82 0.58
N ASP A 150 -17.52 -13.80 -0.70
CA ASP A 150 -18.86 -13.46 -1.16
C ASP A 150 -19.71 -14.75 -1.18
N VAL A 151 -20.65 -14.84 -0.26
CA VAL A 151 -21.57 -15.98 -0.18
C VAL A 151 -22.90 -15.59 -0.79
N MET A 152 -23.21 -16.20 -1.93
CA MET A 152 -24.54 -16.10 -2.52
C MET A 152 -25.44 -17.15 -1.87
N ILE A 153 -26.31 -16.71 -0.95
CA ILE A 153 -27.21 -17.59 -0.20
C ILE A 153 -28.37 -18.09 -1.08
N THR A 154 -28.79 -17.28 -2.05
CA THR A 154 -29.84 -17.66 -3.00
C THR A 154 -29.76 -16.83 -4.29
N THR A 155 -30.06 -17.47 -5.39
CA THR A 155 -30.26 -16.80 -6.69
C THR A 155 -31.73 -16.40 -6.91
N ARG A 156 -32.62 -16.77 -5.98
CA ARG A 156 -34.05 -16.42 -6.04
C ARG A 156 -34.39 -15.44 -4.93
N CYS A 157 -34.78 -14.25 -5.32
CA CYS A 157 -35.41 -13.32 -4.40
C CYS A 157 -36.84 -13.82 -4.09
N SER A 158 -37.15 -14.06 -2.82
CA SER A 158 -38.48 -14.39 -2.37
C SER A 158 -39.41 -13.18 -2.22
N LEU A 159 -38.81 -11.99 -2.29
CA LEU A 159 -39.55 -10.72 -2.28
C LEU A 159 -39.95 -10.40 -3.72
N LYS A 160 -41.26 -10.35 -3.94
CA LYS A 160 -41.82 -9.78 -5.16
C LYS A 160 -41.60 -8.25 -5.09
N CYS A 161 -40.52 -7.79 -5.69
CA CYS A 161 -40.28 -6.38 -5.86
C CYS A 161 -41.14 -5.83 -7.00
#